data_684cf50b4cd08051543da6fecd09b48c
#
_entry.id   684cf50b4cd08051543da6fecd09b48c
#
_cell.length_a   1.000
_cell.length_b   1.000
_cell.length_c   1.000
_cell.angle_alpha   90.00
_cell.angle_beta   90.00
_cell.angle_gamma   90.00
#
_symmetry.space_group_name_H-M   'P 1'
#
loop_
_entity.id
_entity.type
_entity.pdbx_description
1 polymer ?
#
loop_
_entity_poly.entity_id
_entity_poly.type
_entity_poly.pdbx_seq_one_letter_code
_entity_poly.pdbx_strand_id
1 'polypeptide(L)'
;MADYKLKNIYEITPKMLLDMGVKAVFLDLDSTIMVSKSGKFLPETYKWFETLKKDFYIAIVTNNKNPEYTKLTKKAIPFKVVECANKPNPKKVKELIHLIAMKPEEVVMVGDRPLTDILVGKFAGTKTILVGSINDNENLPTKIVRALERSVIRHF
;
A
#
# COMPACT_ATOMS: atom_id res chain seq x y z
N MET A 1 5.26 -9.52 -11.47
CA MET A 1 4.39 -8.47 -12.04
C MET A 1 3.18 -8.23 -11.13
N ALA A 2 2.75 -6.98 -10.96
CA ALA A 2 1.52 -6.67 -10.23
C ALA A 2 0.30 -7.23 -10.97
N ASP A 3 -0.70 -7.65 -10.22
CA ASP A 3 -1.95 -8.15 -10.82
C ASP A 3 -2.71 -7.03 -11.53
N TYR A 4 -2.65 -5.81 -10.99
CA TYR A 4 -3.26 -4.62 -11.57
C TYR A 4 -2.32 -3.43 -11.50
N LYS A 5 -2.43 -2.53 -12.47
CA LYS A 5 -1.70 -1.24 -12.51
C LYS A 5 -2.70 -0.12 -12.71
N LEU A 6 -2.73 0.82 -11.78
CA LEU A 6 -3.65 1.96 -11.79
C LEU A 6 -2.88 3.27 -11.67
N LYS A 7 -3.52 4.39 -12.03
CA LYS A 7 -2.91 5.71 -11.94
C LYS A 7 -2.69 6.14 -10.49
N ASN A 8 -3.68 5.87 -9.64
CA ASN A 8 -3.63 6.21 -8.22
C ASN A 8 -4.61 5.32 -7.44
N ILE A 9 -4.60 5.47 -6.11
CA ILE A 9 -5.47 4.68 -5.22
C ILE A 9 -6.96 4.95 -5.46
N TYR A 10 -7.33 6.14 -5.95
CA TYR A 10 -8.73 6.51 -6.10
C TYR A 10 -9.45 5.72 -7.18
N GLU A 11 -8.71 5.07 -8.07
CA GLU A 11 -9.28 4.14 -9.05
C GLU A 11 -9.67 2.78 -8.46
N ILE A 12 -9.24 2.49 -7.22
CA ILE A 12 -9.62 1.26 -6.52
C ILE A 12 -11.00 1.45 -5.93
N THR A 13 -11.98 0.70 -6.46
CA THR A 13 -13.37 0.78 -6.03
C THR A 13 -13.76 -0.47 -5.22
N PRO A 14 -14.80 -0.37 -4.38
CA PRO A 14 -15.34 -1.55 -3.69
C PRO A 14 -15.71 -2.68 -4.64
N LYS A 15 -16.31 -2.35 -5.79
CA LYS A 15 -16.68 -3.35 -6.80
C LYS A 15 -15.46 -4.11 -7.32
N MET A 16 -14.38 -3.39 -7.64
CA MET A 16 -13.13 -4.01 -8.12
C MET A 16 -12.59 -5.00 -7.09
N LEU A 17 -12.55 -4.60 -5.81
CA LEU A 17 -12.06 -5.44 -4.72
C LEU A 17 -12.94 -6.68 -4.51
N LEU A 18 -14.26 -6.52 -4.57
CA LEU A 18 -15.19 -7.64 -4.48
C LEU A 18 -14.99 -8.61 -5.64
N ASP A 19 -14.84 -8.11 -6.87
CA ASP A 19 -14.60 -8.93 -8.04
C ASP A 19 -13.26 -9.69 -7.95
N MET A 20 -12.28 -9.15 -7.25
CA MET A 20 -11.00 -9.80 -6.97
C MET A 20 -11.08 -10.85 -5.85
N GLY A 21 -12.17 -10.92 -5.12
CA GLY A 21 -12.30 -11.79 -3.94
C GLY A 21 -11.55 -11.27 -2.71
N VAL A 22 -11.26 -9.98 -2.66
CA VAL A 22 -10.48 -9.36 -1.60
C VAL A 22 -11.38 -8.93 -0.44
N LYS A 23 -10.91 -9.12 0.79
CA LYS A 23 -11.56 -8.72 2.03
C LYS A 23 -10.71 -7.75 2.85
N ALA A 24 -9.41 -7.66 2.56
CA ALA A 24 -8.49 -6.76 3.24
C ALA A 24 -7.59 -6.02 2.26
N VAL A 25 -7.32 -4.76 2.55
CA VAL A 25 -6.47 -3.89 1.75
C VAL A 25 -5.29 -3.42 2.61
N PHE A 26 -4.09 -3.79 2.23
CA PHE A 26 -2.85 -3.35 2.85
C PHE A 26 -2.22 -2.28 1.97
N LEU A 27 -1.93 -1.13 2.55
CA LEU A 27 -1.49 0.06 1.82
C LEU A 27 -0.11 0.49 2.28
N ASP A 28 0.76 0.79 1.32
CA ASP A 28 1.95 1.57 1.60
C ASP A 28 1.55 3.00 2.00
N LEU A 29 2.39 3.68 2.76
CA LEU A 29 2.08 5.01 3.31
C LEU A 29 2.56 6.13 2.39
N ASP A 30 3.88 6.31 2.32
CA ASP A 30 4.47 7.43 1.59
C ASP A 30 4.24 7.35 0.08
N SER A 31 3.77 8.43 -0.50
CA SER A 31 3.49 8.56 -1.94
C SER A 31 2.36 7.70 -2.48
N THR A 32 1.81 6.79 -1.68
CA THR A 32 0.65 5.96 -2.06
C THR A 32 -0.65 6.57 -1.55
N ILE A 33 -0.76 6.79 -0.24
CA ILE A 33 -1.95 7.36 0.40
C ILE A 33 -1.70 8.71 1.04
N MET A 34 -0.45 9.13 1.11
CA MET A 34 -0.04 10.38 1.75
C MET A 34 1.11 10.99 0.94
N VAL A 35 1.14 12.31 0.83
CA VAL A 35 2.29 13.01 0.25
C VAL A 35 3.51 12.71 1.12
N SER A 36 4.59 12.25 0.49
CA SER A 36 5.78 11.76 1.18
C SER A 36 6.29 12.75 2.24
N LYS A 37 6.50 12.24 3.45
CA LYS A 37 7.05 12.99 4.58
C LYS A 37 6.24 14.21 5.02
N SER A 38 5.01 14.38 4.52
CA SER A 38 4.16 15.51 4.88
C SER A 38 3.44 15.34 6.22
N GLY A 39 3.20 14.10 6.63
CA GLY A 39 2.37 13.78 7.79
C GLY A 39 0.89 14.09 7.60
N LYS A 40 0.49 14.44 6.38
CA LYS A 40 -0.88 14.85 6.06
C LYS A 40 -1.49 14.01 4.94
N PHE A 41 -2.76 13.66 5.11
CA PHE A 41 -3.56 13.01 4.09
C PHE A 41 -4.38 14.05 3.34
N LEU A 42 -4.53 13.83 2.02
CA LEU A 42 -5.39 14.68 1.21
C LEU A 42 -6.87 14.44 1.56
N PRO A 43 -7.75 15.46 1.40
CA PRO A 43 -9.19 15.26 1.61
C PRO A 43 -9.77 14.11 0.77
N GLU A 44 -9.30 13.95 -0.46
CA GLU A 44 -9.70 12.86 -1.36
C GLU A 44 -9.37 11.49 -0.78
N THR A 45 -8.24 11.38 -0.07
CA THR A 45 -7.84 10.13 0.57
C THR A 45 -8.79 9.74 1.69
N TYR A 46 -9.21 10.70 2.52
CA TYR A 46 -10.21 10.44 3.56
C TYR A 46 -11.55 9.99 2.96
N LYS A 47 -12.00 10.64 1.89
CA LYS A 47 -13.22 10.25 1.17
C LYS A 47 -13.11 8.83 0.62
N TRP A 48 -11.96 8.49 0.08
CA TRP A 48 -11.70 7.15 -0.44
C TRP A 48 -11.77 6.09 0.66
N PHE A 49 -11.17 6.34 1.83
CA PHE A 49 -11.29 5.44 2.97
C PHE A 49 -12.76 5.21 3.37
N GLU A 50 -13.59 6.27 3.33
CA GLU A 50 -15.00 6.14 3.64
C GLU A 50 -15.74 5.16 2.71
N THR A 51 -15.31 5.05 1.46
CA THR A 51 -15.90 4.11 0.52
C THR A 51 -15.57 2.65 0.83
N LEU A 52 -14.45 2.38 1.51
CA LEU A 52 -13.93 1.03 1.75
C LEU A 52 -14.14 0.50 3.16
N LYS A 53 -14.11 1.36 4.17
CA LYS A 53 -13.95 0.94 5.57
C LYS A 53 -15.07 0.06 6.12
N LYS A 54 -16.26 0.11 5.54
CA LYS A 54 -17.39 -0.72 6.00
C LYS A 54 -17.25 -2.19 5.63
N ASP A 55 -16.70 -2.45 4.45
CA ASP A 55 -16.71 -3.78 3.86
C ASP A 55 -15.32 -4.43 3.81
N PHE A 56 -14.26 -3.65 4.05
CA PHE A 56 -12.88 -4.13 3.94
C PHE A 56 -12.08 -3.79 5.19
N TYR A 57 -11.25 -4.74 5.63
CA TYR A 57 -10.21 -4.45 6.61
C TYR A 57 -9.12 -3.64 5.93
N ILE A 58 -8.69 -2.56 6.56
CA ILE A 58 -7.63 -1.68 6.03
C ILE A 58 -6.46 -1.65 7.01
N ALA A 59 -5.26 -1.81 6.49
CA ALA A 59 -4.03 -1.66 7.26
C ALA A 59 -2.98 -0.92 6.44
N ILE A 60 -2.14 -0.18 7.14
CA ILE A 60 -0.99 0.52 6.56
C ILE A 60 0.25 -0.33 6.84
N VAL A 61 1.08 -0.55 5.82
CA VAL A 61 2.31 -1.34 5.94
C VAL A 61 3.46 -0.48 5.41
N THR A 62 4.26 0.07 6.30
CA THR A 62 5.30 1.04 5.96
C THR A 62 6.69 0.58 6.39
N ASN A 63 7.70 0.92 5.56
CA ASN A 63 9.11 0.76 5.94
C ASN A 63 9.63 1.91 6.79
N ASN A 64 8.82 2.94 7.03
CA ASN A 64 9.23 4.07 7.81
C ASN A 64 9.60 3.63 9.23
N LYS A 65 10.76 4.11 9.71
CA LYS A 65 11.32 3.77 11.03
C LYS A 65 11.22 4.92 12.03
N ASN A 66 10.76 6.09 11.61
CA ASN A 66 10.64 7.24 12.48
C ASN A 66 9.39 7.12 13.35
N PRO A 67 9.54 6.94 14.70
CA PRO A 67 8.39 6.74 15.58
C PRO A 67 7.43 7.93 15.61
N GLU A 68 7.94 9.16 15.51
CA GLU A 68 7.08 10.35 15.52
C GLU A 68 6.21 10.45 14.27
N TYR A 69 6.77 10.09 13.14
CA TYR A 69 6.05 10.09 11.87
C TYR A 69 4.92 9.06 11.88
N THR A 70 5.22 7.85 12.34
CA THR A 70 4.20 6.79 12.46
C THR A 70 3.16 7.12 13.51
N LYS A 71 3.53 7.83 14.58
CA LYS A 71 2.60 8.32 15.59
C LYS A 71 1.61 9.31 15.00
N LEU A 72 2.07 10.24 14.16
CA LEU A 72 1.19 11.17 13.44
C LEU A 72 0.21 10.43 12.53
N THR A 73 0.69 9.41 11.82
CA THR A 73 -0.16 8.57 10.97
C THR A 73 -1.25 7.88 11.80
N LYS A 74 -0.88 7.28 12.93
CA LYS A 74 -1.84 6.61 13.82
C LYS A 74 -2.90 7.54 14.39
N LYS A 75 -2.56 8.81 14.59
CA LYS A 75 -3.54 9.82 15.05
C LYS A 75 -4.48 10.24 13.93
N ALA A 76 -4.00 10.26 12.69
CA ALA A 76 -4.76 10.75 11.55
C ALA A 76 -5.81 9.76 11.04
N ILE A 77 -5.57 8.45 11.21
CA ILE A 77 -6.43 7.38 10.67
C ILE A 77 -6.67 6.29 11.72
N PRO A 78 -7.86 5.64 11.70
CA PRO A 78 -8.22 4.61 12.68
C PRO A 78 -7.73 3.20 12.33
N PHE A 79 -6.91 3.05 11.31
CA PHE A 79 -6.49 1.74 10.80
C PHE A 79 -5.21 1.24 11.46
N LYS A 80 -5.01 -0.08 11.42
CA LYS A 80 -3.76 -0.69 11.88
C LYS A 80 -2.58 -0.15 11.07
N VAL A 81 -1.51 0.23 11.76
CA VAL A 81 -0.24 0.66 11.13
C VAL A 81 0.86 -0.31 11.52
N VAL A 82 1.40 -1.00 10.55
CA VAL A 82 2.57 -1.88 10.70
C VAL A 82 3.81 -1.07 10.35
N GLU A 83 4.59 -0.71 11.37
CA GLU A 83 5.83 0.06 11.25
C GLU A 83 7.01 -0.85 10.95
N CYS A 84 8.07 -0.30 10.38
CA CYS A 84 9.31 -1.04 10.17
C CYS A 84 9.06 -2.37 9.48
N ALA A 85 8.21 -2.37 8.48
CA ALA A 85 7.76 -3.60 7.83
C ALA A 85 8.88 -4.37 7.12
N ASN A 86 9.98 -3.69 6.81
CA ASN A 86 11.15 -4.26 6.14
C ASN A 86 10.80 -4.92 4.80
N LYS A 87 9.86 -4.29 4.05
CA LYS A 87 9.49 -4.76 2.71
C LYS A 87 10.72 -4.75 1.78
N PRO A 88 10.96 -5.74 0.97
CA PRO A 88 10.04 -6.81 0.55
C PRO A 88 10.05 -8.08 1.42
N ASN A 89 10.67 -8.08 2.60
CA ASN A 89 10.58 -9.21 3.51
C ASN A 89 9.12 -9.42 3.93
N PRO A 90 8.50 -10.59 3.68
CA PRO A 90 7.07 -10.78 3.89
C PRO A 90 6.67 -11.11 5.32
N LYS A 91 7.61 -11.21 6.25
CA LYS A 91 7.34 -11.71 7.61
C LYS A 91 6.21 -10.96 8.31
N LYS A 92 6.29 -9.63 8.39
CA LYS A 92 5.27 -8.84 9.10
C LYS A 92 3.92 -8.84 8.38
N VAL A 93 3.92 -8.87 7.07
CA VAL A 93 2.69 -8.97 6.28
C VAL A 93 2.01 -10.32 6.53
N LYS A 94 2.77 -11.42 6.51
CA LYS A 94 2.25 -12.75 6.83
C LYS A 94 1.71 -12.85 8.26
N GLU A 95 2.41 -12.25 9.21
CA GLU A 95 1.96 -12.21 10.61
C GLU A 95 0.62 -11.49 10.73
N LEU A 96 0.45 -10.36 10.04
CA LEU A 96 -0.81 -9.63 10.08
C LEU A 96 -1.95 -10.41 9.41
N ILE A 97 -1.69 -11.04 8.28
CA ILE A 97 -2.68 -11.89 7.60
C ILE A 97 -3.16 -13.00 8.53
N HIS A 98 -2.25 -13.65 9.23
CA HIS A 98 -2.59 -14.68 10.21
C HIS A 98 -3.41 -14.11 11.37
N LEU A 99 -3.00 -12.95 11.89
CA LEU A 99 -3.67 -12.29 13.01
C LEU A 99 -5.12 -11.92 12.71
N ILE A 100 -5.40 -11.49 11.48
CA ILE A 100 -6.77 -11.13 11.07
C ILE A 100 -7.56 -12.33 10.53
N ALA A 101 -7.01 -13.54 10.63
CA ALA A 101 -7.64 -14.79 10.25
C ALA A 101 -8.15 -14.81 8.80
N MET A 102 -7.34 -14.31 7.88
CA MET A 102 -7.63 -14.31 6.44
C MET A 102 -6.68 -15.23 5.69
N LYS A 103 -7.08 -15.61 4.49
CA LYS A 103 -6.19 -16.29 3.55
C LYS A 103 -5.40 -15.23 2.78
N PRO A 104 -4.14 -15.50 2.37
CA PRO A 104 -3.36 -14.53 1.60
C PRO A 104 -4.08 -14.00 0.36
N GLU A 105 -4.78 -14.86 -0.38
CA GLU A 105 -5.51 -14.48 -1.58
C GLU A 105 -6.72 -13.58 -1.33
N GLU A 106 -7.15 -13.43 -0.07
CA GLU A 106 -8.20 -12.50 0.33
C GLU A 106 -7.66 -11.11 0.65
N VAL A 107 -6.35 -10.92 0.53
CA VAL A 107 -5.66 -9.67 0.84
C VAL A 107 -5.03 -9.11 -0.43
N VAL A 108 -5.10 -7.79 -0.61
CA VAL A 108 -4.38 -7.09 -1.66
C VAL A 108 -3.36 -6.13 -1.06
N MET A 109 -2.12 -6.19 -1.55
CA MET A 109 -1.08 -5.23 -1.22
C MET A 109 -1.05 -4.13 -2.28
N VAL A 110 -1.18 -2.90 -1.86
CA VAL A 110 -1.23 -1.72 -2.74
C VAL A 110 -0.06 -0.80 -2.44
N GLY A 111 0.68 -0.41 -3.44
CA GLY A 111 1.77 0.53 -3.29
C GLY A 111 2.30 1.03 -4.62
N ASP A 112 3.23 1.97 -4.56
CA ASP A 112 3.79 2.64 -5.73
C ASP A 112 5.21 2.16 -6.09
N ARG A 113 5.78 1.26 -5.28
CA ARG A 113 7.15 0.77 -5.47
C ARG A 113 7.18 -0.72 -5.77
N PRO A 114 7.52 -1.08 -7.03
CA PRO A 114 7.53 -2.50 -7.43
C PRO A 114 8.45 -3.39 -6.57
N LEU A 115 9.67 -2.94 -6.27
CA LEU A 115 10.66 -3.77 -5.57
C LEU A 115 10.44 -3.89 -4.05
N THR A 116 9.53 -3.13 -3.48
CA THR A 116 9.16 -3.24 -2.07
C THR A 116 7.71 -3.68 -1.91
N ASP A 117 6.78 -2.89 -2.41
CA ASP A 117 5.35 -3.10 -2.20
C ASP A 117 4.81 -4.31 -2.97
N ILE A 118 5.12 -4.40 -4.24
CA ILE A 118 4.61 -5.49 -5.06
C ILE A 118 5.30 -6.81 -4.70
N LEU A 119 6.61 -6.77 -4.50
CA LEU A 119 7.34 -7.98 -4.11
C LEU A 119 6.91 -8.52 -2.75
N VAL A 120 6.68 -7.67 -1.75
CA VAL A 120 6.21 -8.14 -0.45
C VAL A 120 4.86 -8.84 -0.59
N GLY A 121 3.97 -8.28 -1.41
CA GLY A 121 2.69 -8.92 -1.70
C GLY A 121 2.87 -10.28 -2.36
N LYS A 122 3.71 -10.37 -3.38
CA LYS A 122 4.00 -11.64 -4.07
C LYS A 122 4.59 -12.68 -3.10
N PHE A 123 5.57 -12.30 -2.30
CA PHE A 123 6.19 -13.22 -1.34
C PHE A 123 5.23 -13.65 -0.23
N ALA A 124 4.29 -12.80 0.15
CA ALA A 124 3.26 -13.14 1.13
C ALA A 124 2.07 -13.92 0.54
N GLY A 125 1.99 -14.04 -0.78
CA GLY A 125 0.91 -14.74 -1.45
C GLY A 125 -0.36 -13.92 -1.66
N THR A 126 -0.28 -12.59 -1.49
CA THR A 126 -1.43 -11.69 -1.68
C THR A 126 -1.61 -11.32 -3.14
N LYS A 127 -2.77 -10.75 -3.44
CA LYS A 127 -2.96 -9.99 -4.68
C LYS A 127 -2.21 -8.66 -4.59
N THR A 128 -1.91 -8.05 -5.71
CA THR A 128 -1.11 -6.84 -5.76
C THR A 128 -1.68 -5.81 -6.73
N ILE A 129 -1.66 -4.54 -6.32
CA ILE A 129 -2.03 -3.40 -7.16
C ILE A 129 -0.89 -2.38 -7.12
N LEU A 130 -0.30 -2.11 -8.26
CA LEU A 130 0.68 -1.04 -8.41
C LEU A 130 -0.05 0.24 -8.78
N VAL A 131 0.15 1.29 -7.97
CA VAL A 131 -0.43 2.61 -8.23
C VAL A 131 0.67 3.61 -8.53
N GLY A 132 0.28 4.71 -9.19
CA GLY A 132 1.18 5.85 -9.37
C GLY A 132 1.34 6.61 -8.06
N SER A 133 2.48 7.30 -7.92
CA SER A 133 2.74 8.17 -6.78
C SER A 133 1.79 9.36 -6.78
N ILE A 134 1.30 9.75 -5.59
CA ILE A 134 0.54 11.00 -5.42
C ILE A 134 1.44 12.21 -5.19
N ASN A 135 2.77 12.03 -5.18
CA ASN A 135 3.75 13.10 -5.05
C ASN A 135 4.05 13.73 -6.41
N ASP A 136 3.57 14.93 -6.65
CA ASP A 136 3.90 15.67 -7.88
C ASP A 136 5.32 16.26 -7.84
N ASN A 137 5.89 16.46 -6.64
CA ASN A 137 7.16 17.15 -6.41
C ASN A 137 8.23 16.23 -5.79
N GLU A 138 8.36 15.02 -6.28
CA GLU A 138 9.43 14.11 -5.83
C GLU A 138 10.79 14.59 -6.31
N ASN A 139 11.84 14.31 -5.49
CA ASN A 139 13.20 14.52 -5.89
C ASN A 139 13.54 13.65 -7.11
N LEU A 140 14.28 14.23 -8.04
CA LEU A 140 14.70 13.54 -9.26
C LEU A 140 15.32 12.15 -9.01
N PRO A 141 16.22 11.95 -8.02
CA PRO A 141 16.75 10.62 -7.73
C PRO A 141 15.69 9.58 -7.40
N THR A 142 14.68 9.96 -6.63
CA THR A 142 13.56 9.06 -6.29
C THR A 142 12.77 8.67 -7.54
N LYS A 143 12.50 9.63 -8.42
CA LYS A 143 11.80 9.39 -9.69
C LYS A 143 12.57 8.42 -10.59
N ILE A 144 13.88 8.58 -10.65
CA ILE A 144 14.75 7.70 -11.44
C ILE A 144 14.74 6.27 -10.88
N VAL A 145 14.88 6.11 -9.56
CA VAL A 145 14.82 4.81 -8.92
C VAL A 145 13.49 4.11 -9.20
N ARG A 146 12.37 4.81 -9.08
CA ARG A 146 11.04 4.26 -9.39
C ARG A 146 10.90 3.88 -10.85
N ALA A 147 11.41 4.69 -11.75
CA ALA A 147 11.40 4.37 -13.18
C ALA A 147 12.19 3.09 -13.48
N LEU A 148 13.36 2.92 -12.87
CA LEU A 148 14.17 1.73 -13.00
C LEU A 148 13.48 0.50 -12.38
N GLU A 149 12.89 0.63 -11.20
CA GLU A 149 12.12 -0.43 -10.56
C GLU A 149 10.99 -0.91 -11.46
N ARG A 150 10.23 0.01 -12.06
CA ARG A 150 9.14 -0.33 -12.98
C ARG A 150 9.62 -1.00 -14.25
N SER A 151 10.77 -0.56 -14.77
CA SER A 151 11.38 -1.17 -15.95
C SER A 151 11.79 -2.62 -15.69
N VAL A 152 12.42 -2.88 -14.54
CA VAL A 152 12.82 -4.24 -14.15
C VAL A 152 11.60 -5.17 -14.06
N ILE A 153 10.51 -4.71 -13.46
CA ILE A 153 9.31 -5.53 -13.26
C ILE A 153 8.57 -5.82 -14.57
N ARG A 154 8.67 -4.95 -15.56
CA ARG A 154 8.06 -5.21 -16.88
C ARG A 154 8.59 -6.47 -17.57
N HIS A 155 9.78 -6.92 -17.20
CA HIS A 155 10.43 -8.08 -17.79
C HIS A 155 10.26 -9.37 -16.99
N PHE A 156 9.52 -9.32 -15.92
CA PHE A 156 9.20 -10.50 -15.10
C PHE A 156 7.90 -11.17 -15.54
#